data_ebfc9e55646f15e5098c463d16864c3b
#
_entry.id   ebfc9e55646f15e5098c463d16864c3b
#
_cell.length_a   1.000
_cell.length_b   1.000
_cell.length_c   1.000
_cell.angle_alpha   90.00
_cell.angle_beta   90.00
_cell.angle_gamma   90.00
#
_symmetry.space_group_name_H-M   'P 1'
#
loop_
_entity.id
_entity.type
_entity.pdbx_description
1 polymer ?
#
loop_
_entity_poly.entity_id
_entity_poly.type
_entity_poly.pdbx_seq_one_letter_code
_entity_poly.pdbx_strand_id
1 'polypeptide(L)'
;DLATLQGRLGLHPRGARDFLDALVALGFLQRVDGVYSNTSETSLFLDKAKPSYIGGILEMANHRLYPFWGGLTAAVRTGESQNESKGGHDPFAAIYADPARLREFLRAMSGVSRGANMAIARKFPWSQYQSCADVGTAQGDLVTQIALANPHLKGLGFDLPEVGPVFEDYVAANGLASRVTFAGGSFFTDALPQADVLLFGHILHDWDLDTKRMLLRKAHAALPPGGAVVVYDAIIDDDRSQNAFGLLMSLNMLIETPGGFDYTGADCI
;
A
#
# COMPACT_ATOMS: atom_id res chain seq x y z
N ASP A 1 -14.94 15.74 26.56
CA ASP A 1 -14.15 15.64 27.80
C ASP A 1 -13.75 14.19 28.10
N LEU A 2 -12.91 13.98 29.12
CA LEU A 2 -12.41 12.66 29.51
C LEU A 2 -13.54 11.67 29.85
N ALA A 3 -14.52 12.11 30.63
CA ALA A 3 -15.59 11.24 31.09
C ALA A 3 -16.46 10.75 29.92
N THR A 4 -16.76 11.63 28.99
CA THR A 4 -17.50 11.29 27.76
C THR A 4 -16.75 10.27 26.90
N LEU A 5 -15.44 10.47 26.67
CA LEU A 5 -14.63 9.53 25.88
C LEU A 5 -14.46 8.19 26.59
N GLN A 6 -14.25 8.22 27.89
CA GLN A 6 -14.16 7.01 28.70
C GLN A 6 -15.43 6.15 28.57
N GLY A 7 -16.61 6.75 28.72
CA GLY A 7 -17.88 6.03 28.57
C GLY A 7 -18.12 5.51 27.14
N ARG A 8 -17.85 6.34 26.11
CA ARG A 8 -18.06 5.96 24.71
C ARG A 8 -17.12 4.87 24.21
N LEU A 9 -15.87 4.86 24.70
CA LEU A 9 -14.82 3.92 24.26
C LEU A 9 -14.68 2.73 25.21
N GLY A 10 -15.46 2.67 26.30
CA GLY A 10 -15.36 1.59 27.28
C GLY A 10 -14.02 1.54 28.03
N LEU A 11 -13.35 2.69 28.20
CA LEU A 11 -12.02 2.74 28.81
C LEU A 11 -12.13 2.64 30.32
N HIS A 12 -11.25 1.83 30.93
CA HIS A 12 -11.16 1.76 32.39
C HIS A 12 -10.58 3.07 32.97
N PRO A 13 -11.11 3.60 34.08
CA PRO A 13 -10.68 4.89 34.66
C PRO A 13 -9.18 4.98 34.94
N ARG A 14 -8.54 3.88 35.34
CA ARG A 14 -7.11 3.83 35.63
C ARG A 14 -6.22 4.22 34.46
N GLY A 15 -6.62 3.87 33.21
CA GLY A 15 -5.78 4.08 32.02
C GLY A 15 -6.32 5.15 31.05
N ALA A 16 -7.58 5.56 31.19
CA ALA A 16 -8.25 6.40 30.22
C ALA A 16 -7.54 7.75 29.99
N ARG A 17 -7.17 8.43 31.08
CA ARG A 17 -6.48 9.72 31.01
C ARG A 17 -5.10 9.56 30.39
N ASP A 18 -4.28 8.63 30.90
CA ASP A 18 -2.90 8.44 30.44
C ASP A 18 -2.87 8.05 28.97
N PHE A 19 -3.80 7.20 28.52
CA PHE A 19 -3.93 6.82 27.13
C PHE A 19 -4.25 8.03 26.22
N LEU A 20 -5.25 8.82 26.58
CA LEU A 20 -5.64 9.99 25.78
C LEU A 20 -4.57 11.10 25.82
N ASP A 21 -3.92 11.29 26.97
CA ASP A 21 -2.82 12.26 27.10
C ASP A 21 -1.57 11.81 26.34
N ALA A 22 -1.29 10.50 26.25
CA ALA A 22 -0.25 9.96 25.38
C ALA A 22 -0.53 10.28 23.90
N LEU A 23 -1.79 10.14 23.46
CA LEU A 23 -2.17 10.51 22.09
C LEU A 23 -2.03 12.03 21.85
N VAL A 24 -2.24 12.87 22.86
CA VAL A 24 -1.96 14.30 22.77
C VAL A 24 -0.46 14.56 22.65
N ALA A 25 0.36 13.91 23.46
CA ALA A 25 1.82 14.05 23.44
C ALA A 25 2.43 13.57 22.11
N LEU A 26 1.82 12.54 21.47
CA LEU A 26 2.20 12.02 20.17
C LEU A 26 1.66 12.84 18.98
N GLY A 27 0.85 13.89 19.25
CA GLY A 27 0.28 14.74 18.19
C GLY A 27 -0.94 14.15 17.46
N PHE A 28 -1.51 13.05 17.94
CA PHE A 28 -2.75 12.49 17.38
C PHE A 28 -4.00 13.24 17.85
N LEU A 29 -3.96 13.78 19.06
CA LEU A 29 -5.03 14.58 19.63
C LEU A 29 -4.48 15.92 20.11
N GLN A 30 -5.38 16.87 20.32
CA GLN A 30 -5.13 18.08 21.08
C GLN A 30 -6.08 18.14 22.26
N ARG A 31 -5.69 18.83 23.33
CA ARG A 31 -6.52 19.03 24.53
C ARG A 31 -6.51 20.51 24.91
N VAL A 32 -7.71 21.11 24.93
CA VAL A 32 -7.91 22.51 25.37
C VAL A 32 -9.03 22.51 26.41
N ASP A 33 -8.79 23.10 27.55
CA ASP A 33 -9.73 23.20 28.67
C ASP A 33 -10.38 21.85 29.06
N GLY A 34 -9.57 20.77 29.04
CA GLY A 34 -10.01 19.42 29.37
C GLY A 34 -10.83 18.72 28.28
N VAL A 35 -11.00 19.33 27.12
CA VAL A 35 -11.69 18.76 25.94
C VAL A 35 -10.67 18.25 24.94
N TYR A 36 -10.79 16.97 24.58
CA TYR A 36 -9.98 16.32 23.54
C TYR A 36 -10.64 16.50 22.19
N SER A 37 -9.83 16.78 21.17
CA SER A 37 -10.26 16.82 19.78
C SER A 37 -9.14 16.32 18.85
N ASN A 38 -9.48 15.98 17.63
CA ASN A 38 -8.49 15.67 16.62
C ASN A 38 -7.60 16.88 16.33
N THR A 39 -6.32 16.64 15.98
CA THR A 39 -5.52 17.67 15.31
C THR A 39 -6.03 17.89 13.89
N SER A 40 -5.52 18.91 13.18
CA SER A 40 -5.83 19.13 11.76
C SER A 40 -5.49 17.90 10.91
N GLU A 41 -4.34 17.31 11.17
CA GLU A 41 -3.83 16.15 10.45
C GLU A 41 -4.68 14.88 10.73
N THR A 42 -4.97 14.60 11.98
CA THR A 42 -5.80 13.43 12.32
C THR A 42 -7.24 13.61 11.87
N SER A 43 -7.76 14.82 11.93
CA SER A 43 -9.07 15.14 11.37
C SER A 43 -9.12 14.97 9.85
N LEU A 44 -8.01 15.21 9.14
CA LEU A 44 -7.93 15.06 7.69
C LEU A 44 -7.68 13.59 7.28
N PHE A 45 -6.74 12.93 7.96
CA PHE A 45 -6.21 11.63 7.50
C PHE A 45 -6.72 10.41 8.28
N LEU A 46 -7.24 10.58 9.49
CA LEU A 46 -7.71 9.46 10.32
C LEU A 46 -9.22 9.46 10.58
N ASP A 47 -9.97 10.36 9.96
CA ASP A 47 -11.43 10.32 9.96
C ASP A 47 -11.93 9.43 8.82
N LYS A 48 -12.53 8.27 9.18
CA LYS A 48 -13.06 7.29 8.22
C LYS A 48 -14.13 7.82 7.27
N ALA A 49 -14.80 8.91 7.64
CA ALA A 49 -15.81 9.54 6.80
C ALA A 49 -15.22 10.39 5.66
N LYS A 50 -13.91 10.61 5.66
CA LYS A 50 -13.25 11.48 4.67
C LYS A 50 -12.59 10.70 3.54
N PRO A 51 -12.63 11.21 2.31
CA PRO A 51 -11.93 10.62 1.16
C PRO A 51 -10.40 10.56 1.34
N SER A 52 -9.86 11.42 2.21
CA SER A 52 -8.43 11.49 2.55
C SER A 52 -7.98 10.47 3.61
N TYR A 53 -8.88 9.59 4.09
CA TYR A 53 -8.57 8.60 5.11
C TYR A 53 -7.46 7.64 4.66
N ILE A 54 -6.40 7.54 5.48
CA ILE A 54 -5.25 6.66 5.24
C ILE A 54 -5.04 5.64 6.39
N GLY A 55 -5.93 5.63 7.39
CA GLY A 55 -5.76 4.82 8.60
C GLY A 55 -5.90 3.30 8.40
N GLY A 56 -6.22 2.84 7.19
CA GLY A 56 -6.30 1.41 6.88
C GLY A 56 -5.01 0.65 7.21
N ILE A 57 -3.84 1.27 7.02
CA ILE A 57 -2.55 0.67 7.40
C ILE A 57 -2.44 0.45 8.92
N LEU A 58 -2.97 1.37 9.74
CA LEU A 58 -2.98 1.23 11.19
C LEU A 58 -3.92 0.11 11.63
N GLU A 59 -5.06 -0.05 10.94
CA GLU A 59 -5.99 -1.15 11.18
C GLU A 59 -5.34 -2.49 10.86
N MET A 60 -4.72 -2.63 9.68
CA MET A 60 -3.98 -3.82 9.26
C MET A 60 -2.80 -4.10 10.20
N ALA A 61 -2.05 -3.07 10.60
CA ALA A 61 -0.96 -3.22 11.55
C ALA A 61 -1.45 -3.78 12.88
N ASN A 62 -2.57 -3.27 13.41
CA ASN A 62 -3.14 -3.74 14.65
C ASN A 62 -3.70 -5.18 14.56
N HIS A 63 -4.42 -5.50 13.49
CA HIS A 63 -5.09 -6.80 13.36
C HIS A 63 -4.14 -7.92 12.94
N ARG A 64 -3.09 -7.59 12.16
CA ARG A 64 -2.25 -8.60 11.53
C ARG A 64 -0.75 -8.43 11.82
N LEU A 65 -0.15 -7.26 11.57
CA LEU A 65 1.30 -7.12 11.60
C LEU A 65 1.89 -7.14 13.03
N TYR A 66 1.19 -6.54 13.99
CA TYR A 66 1.68 -6.40 15.37
C TYR A 66 2.12 -7.73 16.01
N PRO A 67 1.35 -8.83 15.93
CA PRO A 67 1.78 -10.12 16.44
C PRO A 67 3.03 -10.66 15.75
N PHE A 68 3.16 -10.48 14.44
CA PHE A 68 4.29 -10.97 13.65
C PHE A 68 5.58 -10.21 13.94
N TRP A 69 5.50 -8.92 14.22
CA TRP A 69 6.65 -8.11 14.62
C TRP A 69 7.28 -8.56 15.93
N GLY A 70 6.55 -9.29 16.78
CA GLY A 70 7.11 -10.00 17.93
C GLY A 70 8.18 -11.04 17.54
N GLY A 71 8.14 -11.55 16.30
CA GLY A 71 9.12 -12.46 15.71
C GLY A 71 10.37 -11.79 15.09
N LEU A 72 10.51 -10.46 15.13
CA LEU A 72 11.60 -9.75 14.45
C LEU A 72 12.99 -10.29 14.81
N THR A 73 13.24 -10.61 16.07
CA THR A 73 14.54 -11.16 16.49
C THR A 73 14.84 -12.49 15.80
N ALA A 74 13.82 -13.35 15.63
CA ALA A 74 13.99 -14.60 14.90
C ALA A 74 14.23 -14.35 13.41
N ALA A 75 13.43 -13.48 12.78
CA ALA A 75 13.60 -13.09 11.38
C ALA A 75 15.02 -12.59 11.08
N VAL A 76 15.53 -11.68 11.88
CA VAL A 76 16.90 -11.11 11.68
C VAL A 76 18.00 -12.17 11.87
N ARG A 77 17.77 -13.19 12.70
CA ARG A 77 18.74 -14.26 12.92
C ARG A 77 18.72 -15.36 11.88
N THR A 78 17.55 -15.67 11.33
CA THR A 78 17.36 -16.83 10.45
C THR A 78 17.15 -16.44 8.99
N GLY A 79 16.72 -15.21 8.70
CA GLY A 79 16.27 -14.78 7.37
C GLY A 79 14.88 -15.33 6.99
N GLU A 80 14.19 -16.01 7.90
CA GLU A 80 12.88 -16.61 7.63
C GLU A 80 11.75 -15.65 7.97
N SER A 81 10.71 -15.62 7.13
CA SER A 81 9.45 -14.90 7.40
C SER A 81 8.79 -15.40 8.70
N GLN A 82 8.04 -14.52 9.36
CA GLN A 82 7.43 -14.82 10.67
C GLN A 82 5.90 -14.73 10.65
N ASN A 83 5.29 -14.57 9.48
CA ASN A 83 3.85 -14.54 9.28
C ASN A 83 3.32 -15.86 8.70
N GLU A 84 2.20 -15.81 8.00
CA GLU A 84 1.56 -16.96 7.35
C GLU A 84 2.44 -17.62 6.27
N SER A 85 3.42 -16.89 5.73
CA SER A 85 4.38 -17.43 4.73
C SER A 85 5.50 -18.27 5.32
N LYS A 86 5.58 -18.38 6.65
CA LYS A 86 6.59 -19.18 7.33
C LYS A 86 6.55 -20.63 6.85
N GLY A 87 7.71 -21.15 6.45
CA GLY A 87 7.81 -22.49 5.85
C GLY A 87 7.62 -22.53 4.34
N GLY A 88 7.63 -21.38 3.64
CA GLY A 88 7.61 -21.30 2.18
C GLY A 88 6.21 -21.24 1.56
N HIS A 89 5.19 -20.94 2.34
CA HIS A 89 3.84 -20.71 1.81
C HIS A 89 3.76 -19.40 1.04
N ASP A 90 2.80 -19.29 0.10
CA ASP A 90 2.51 -18.05 -0.59
C ASP A 90 2.06 -16.98 0.43
N PRO A 91 2.75 -15.82 0.51
CA PRO A 91 2.45 -14.78 1.48
C PRO A 91 1.05 -14.19 1.32
N PHE A 92 0.48 -14.22 0.11
CA PHE A 92 -0.82 -13.65 -0.20
C PHE A 92 -1.97 -14.66 -0.14
N ALA A 93 -1.69 -15.97 -0.22
CA ALA A 93 -2.73 -17.00 -0.29
C ALA A 93 -3.74 -16.93 0.86
N ALA A 94 -3.29 -16.72 2.10
CA ALA A 94 -4.16 -16.63 3.27
C ALA A 94 -5.00 -15.33 3.31
N ILE A 95 -4.50 -14.24 2.72
CA ILE A 95 -5.19 -12.96 2.63
C ILE A 95 -6.26 -13.03 1.56
N TYR A 96 -5.94 -13.58 0.40
CA TYR A 96 -6.82 -13.65 -0.77
C TYR A 96 -7.91 -14.71 -0.64
N ALA A 97 -7.72 -15.73 0.20
CA ALA A 97 -8.73 -16.76 0.46
C ALA A 97 -9.96 -16.23 1.25
N ASP A 98 -9.84 -15.12 1.97
CA ASP A 98 -10.92 -14.52 2.77
C ASP A 98 -11.31 -13.15 2.19
N PRO A 99 -12.54 -13.00 1.65
CA PRO A 99 -12.99 -11.75 1.05
C PRO A 99 -12.96 -10.53 1.99
N ALA A 100 -13.13 -10.71 3.29
CA ALA A 100 -13.09 -9.62 4.25
C ALA A 100 -11.64 -9.16 4.48
N ARG A 101 -10.72 -10.09 4.67
CA ARG A 101 -9.28 -9.83 4.77
C ARG A 101 -8.72 -9.20 3.49
N LEU A 102 -9.12 -9.70 2.34
CA LEU A 102 -8.74 -9.12 1.05
C LEU A 102 -9.16 -7.64 0.97
N ARG A 103 -10.41 -7.30 1.27
CA ARG A 103 -10.88 -5.91 1.24
C ARG A 103 -10.14 -5.02 2.23
N GLU A 104 -9.85 -5.50 3.44
CA GLU A 104 -9.05 -4.77 4.44
C GLU A 104 -7.64 -4.50 3.93
N PHE A 105 -6.99 -5.52 3.39
CA PHE A 105 -5.65 -5.41 2.80
C PHE A 105 -5.61 -4.41 1.63
N LEU A 106 -6.52 -4.52 0.67
CA LEU A 106 -6.57 -3.63 -0.49
C LEU A 106 -6.81 -2.16 -0.10
N ARG A 107 -7.63 -1.91 0.94
CA ARG A 107 -7.81 -0.57 1.50
C ARG A 107 -6.57 -0.04 2.20
N ALA A 108 -5.86 -0.91 2.92
CA ALA A 108 -4.61 -0.54 3.59
C ALA A 108 -3.55 -0.13 2.56
N MET A 109 -3.40 -0.90 1.47
CA MET A 109 -2.48 -0.58 0.38
C MET A 109 -2.81 0.77 -0.28
N SER A 110 -4.07 1.05 -0.54
CA SER A 110 -4.46 2.37 -1.06
C SER A 110 -4.14 3.50 -0.09
N GLY A 111 -4.32 3.29 1.21
CA GLY A 111 -3.97 4.28 2.25
C GLY A 111 -2.47 4.60 2.26
N VAL A 112 -1.61 3.56 2.25
CA VAL A 112 -0.14 3.69 2.21
C VAL A 112 0.30 4.43 0.96
N SER A 113 -0.27 4.09 -0.19
CA SER A 113 0.16 4.56 -1.51
C SER A 113 -0.43 5.93 -1.89
N ARG A 114 -1.47 6.42 -1.18
CA ARG A 114 -2.28 7.58 -1.61
C ARG A 114 -1.46 8.81 -1.97
N GLY A 115 -0.47 9.16 -1.15
CA GLY A 115 0.39 10.31 -1.40
C GLY A 115 1.22 10.16 -2.67
N ALA A 116 1.80 8.98 -2.86
CA ALA A 116 2.58 8.62 -4.04
C ALA A 116 1.67 8.57 -5.29
N ASN A 117 0.50 7.93 -5.20
CA ASN A 117 -0.46 7.82 -6.30
C ASN A 117 -0.87 9.21 -6.83
N MET A 118 -1.20 10.13 -5.94
CA MET A 118 -1.54 11.52 -6.32
C MET A 118 -0.35 12.27 -6.91
N ALA A 119 0.87 12.04 -6.42
CA ALA A 119 2.08 12.65 -6.94
C ALA A 119 2.40 12.13 -8.35
N ILE A 120 2.36 10.81 -8.56
CA ILE A 120 2.56 10.17 -9.86
C ILE A 120 1.51 10.67 -10.87
N ALA A 121 0.23 10.69 -10.49
CA ALA A 121 -0.85 11.16 -11.35
C ALA A 121 -0.67 12.59 -11.87
N ARG A 122 0.03 13.45 -11.11
CA ARG A 122 0.22 14.87 -11.45
C ARG A 122 1.57 15.22 -12.03
N LYS A 123 2.64 14.48 -11.63
CA LYS A 123 4.02 14.88 -11.94
C LYS A 123 4.64 14.09 -13.09
N PHE A 124 4.19 12.88 -13.36
CA PHE A 124 4.67 12.10 -14.49
C PHE A 124 4.16 12.72 -15.81
N PRO A 125 4.93 12.72 -16.90
CA PRO A 125 4.58 13.40 -18.16
C PRO A 125 3.51 12.66 -18.97
N TRP A 126 2.33 12.49 -18.41
CA TRP A 126 1.21 11.72 -18.96
C TRP A 126 0.74 12.18 -20.34
N SER A 127 0.97 13.44 -20.69
CA SER A 127 0.59 13.99 -22.02
C SER A 127 1.27 13.28 -23.20
N GLN A 128 2.35 12.51 -22.94
CA GLN A 128 3.08 11.77 -23.97
C GLN A 128 2.50 10.35 -24.21
N TYR A 129 1.54 9.90 -23.42
CA TYR A 129 1.03 8.53 -23.40
C TYR A 129 -0.50 8.50 -23.56
N GLN A 130 -1.05 7.36 -24.00
CA GLN A 130 -2.49 7.16 -24.19
C GLN A 130 -3.07 6.11 -23.22
N SER A 131 -2.20 5.24 -22.69
CA SER A 131 -2.61 4.13 -21.84
C SER A 131 -1.61 3.86 -20.71
N CYS A 132 -2.13 3.34 -19.60
CA CYS A 132 -1.30 2.80 -18.53
C CYS A 132 -1.90 1.50 -17.97
N ALA A 133 -1.05 0.63 -17.47
CA ALA A 133 -1.46 -0.54 -16.72
C ALA A 133 -0.73 -0.62 -15.38
N ASP A 134 -1.51 -0.85 -14.32
CA ASP A 134 -1.05 -0.97 -12.93
C ASP A 134 -0.98 -2.46 -12.57
N VAL A 135 0.22 -2.97 -12.37
CA VAL A 135 0.51 -4.39 -12.11
C VAL A 135 0.57 -4.62 -10.60
N GLY A 136 -0.30 -5.49 -10.11
CA GLY A 136 -0.59 -5.61 -8.68
C GLY A 136 -1.45 -4.45 -8.21
N THR A 137 -2.53 -4.17 -8.97
CA THR A 137 -3.31 -2.92 -8.86
C THR A 137 -4.09 -2.76 -7.56
N ALA A 138 -4.25 -3.83 -6.78
CA ALA A 138 -5.10 -3.84 -5.59
C ALA A 138 -6.53 -3.35 -5.92
N GLN A 139 -7.11 -2.44 -5.12
CA GLN A 139 -8.43 -1.89 -5.47
C GLN A 139 -8.42 -0.85 -6.60
N GLY A 140 -7.26 -0.55 -7.22
CA GLY A 140 -7.16 0.34 -8.36
C GLY A 140 -7.03 1.83 -8.03
N ASP A 141 -6.55 2.19 -6.82
CA ASP A 141 -6.42 3.62 -6.46
C ASP A 141 -5.42 4.36 -7.36
N LEU A 142 -4.25 3.78 -7.68
CA LEU A 142 -3.26 4.44 -8.53
C LEU A 142 -3.83 4.76 -9.92
N VAL A 143 -4.31 3.74 -10.63
CA VAL A 143 -4.85 3.92 -11.99
C VAL A 143 -6.07 4.83 -12.00
N THR A 144 -6.87 4.83 -10.93
CA THR A 144 -8.00 5.76 -10.72
C THR A 144 -7.50 7.21 -10.59
N GLN A 145 -6.50 7.48 -9.74
CA GLN A 145 -5.96 8.84 -9.58
C GLN A 145 -5.33 9.35 -10.87
N ILE A 146 -4.63 8.48 -11.62
CA ILE A 146 -4.07 8.81 -12.93
C ILE A 146 -5.17 9.19 -13.92
N ALA A 147 -6.22 8.37 -14.02
CA ALA A 147 -7.33 8.61 -14.95
C ALA A 147 -8.16 9.84 -14.59
N LEU A 148 -8.32 10.17 -13.30
CA LEU A 148 -8.99 11.40 -12.85
C LEU A 148 -8.19 12.65 -13.21
N ALA A 149 -6.87 12.62 -13.02
CA ALA A 149 -5.99 13.73 -13.32
C ALA A 149 -5.74 13.92 -14.83
N ASN A 150 -5.88 12.84 -15.63
CA ASN A 150 -5.54 12.82 -17.05
C ASN A 150 -6.71 12.23 -17.89
N PRO A 151 -7.71 13.05 -18.27
CA PRO A 151 -8.94 12.58 -18.91
C PRO A 151 -8.77 11.83 -20.24
N HIS A 152 -7.65 12.02 -20.93
CA HIS A 152 -7.34 11.37 -22.22
C HIS A 152 -6.86 9.92 -22.05
N LEU A 153 -6.37 9.53 -20.87
CA LEU A 153 -5.78 8.22 -20.63
C LEU A 153 -6.84 7.12 -20.47
N LYS A 154 -6.50 5.94 -20.97
CA LYS A 154 -7.14 4.66 -20.62
C LYS A 154 -6.28 3.95 -19.58
N GLY A 155 -6.92 3.45 -18.54
CA GLY A 155 -6.25 2.71 -17.47
C GLY A 155 -6.65 1.23 -17.47
N LEU A 156 -5.74 0.38 -17.02
CA LEU A 156 -5.98 -1.03 -16.79
C LEU A 156 -5.37 -1.43 -15.44
N GLY A 157 -6.15 -2.09 -14.59
CA GLY A 157 -5.63 -2.78 -13.40
C GLY A 157 -5.40 -4.25 -13.73
N PHE A 158 -4.23 -4.76 -13.35
CA PHE A 158 -3.87 -6.17 -13.51
C PHE A 158 -3.53 -6.76 -12.14
N ASP A 159 -4.26 -7.80 -11.75
CA ASP A 159 -4.10 -8.47 -10.45
C ASP A 159 -4.70 -9.87 -10.51
N LEU A 160 -4.59 -10.64 -9.42
CA LEU A 160 -5.27 -11.92 -9.31
C LEU A 160 -6.79 -11.76 -9.47
N PRO A 161 -7.49 -12.75 -10.07
CA PRO A 161 -8.92 -12.63 -10.40
C PRO A 161 -9.83 -12.26 -9.22
N GLU A 162 -9.45 -12.65 -8.00
CA GLU A 162 -10.18 -12.39 -6.76
C GLU A 162 -10.29 -10.89 -6.43
N VAL A 163 -9.38 -10.08 -6.95
CA VAL A 163 -9.34 -8.62 -6.77
C VAL A 163 -10.39 -7.92 -7.63
N GLY A 164 -10.75 -8.51 -8.77
CA GLY A 164 -11.63 -7.92 -9.78
C GLY A 164 -12.89 -7.25 -9.23
N PRO A 165 -13.72 -7.91 -8.44
CA PRO A 165 -14.95 -7.31 -7.91
C PRO A 165 -14.70 -6.05 -7.06
N VAL A 166 -13.64 -6.02 -6.26
CA VAL A 166 -13.29 -4.86 -5.40
C VAL A 166 -12.77 -3.71 -6.25
N PHE A 167 -11.97 -4.02 -7.27
CA PHE A 167 -11.47 -3.04 -8.24
C PHE A 167 -12.61 -2.40 -9.02
N GLU A 168 -13.51 -3.19 -9.57
CA GLU A 168 -14.64 -2.72 -10.37
C GLU A 168 -15.58 -1.82 -9.55
N ASP A 169 -15.89 -2.21 -8.32
CA ASP A 169 -16.69 -1.41 -7.38
C ASP A 169 -16.00 -0.05 -7.12
N TYR A 170 -14.69 -0.04 -6.89
CA TYR A 170 -13.93 1.17 -6.61
C TYR A 170 -13.87 2.11 -7.82
N VAL A 171 -13.59 1.59 -9.00
CA VAL A 171 -13.54 2.34 -10.25
C VAL A 171 -14.91 2.92 -10.61
N ALA A 172 -15.97 2.14 -10.44
CA ALA A 172 -17.36 2.58 -10.69
C ALA A 172 -17.77 3.69 -9.74
N ALA A 173 -17.44 3.58 -8.45
CA ALA A 173 -17.71 4.62 -7.44
C ALA A 173 -17.01 5.96 -7.77
N ASN A 174 -15.90 5.93 -8.53
CA ASN A 174 -15.19 7.11 -9.03
C ASN A 174 -15.64 7.57 -10.43
N GLY A 175 -16.66 6.95 -11.02
CA GLY A 175 -17.21 7.33 -12.33
C GLY A 175 -16.32 6.98 -13.53
N LEU A 176 -15.40 6.01 -13.39
CA LEU A 176 -14.37 5.70 -14.37
C LEU A 176 -14.55 4.38 -15.12
N ALA A 177 -15.65 3.66 -14.90
CA ALA A 177 -15.89 2.33 -15.51
C ALA A 177 -15.80 2.28 -17.05
N SER A 178 -15.96 3.42 -17.74
CA SER A 178 -15.81 3.51 -19.19
C SER A 178 -14.37 3.66 -19.69
N ARG A 179 -13.42 3.98 -18.80
CA ARG A 179 -12.02 4.29 -19.15
C ARG A 179 -10.99 3.45 -18.41
N VAL A 180 -11.37 2.85 -17.30
CA VAL A 180 -10.52 2.02 -16.44
C VAL A 180 -11.12 0.65 -16.35
N THR A 181 -10.36 -0.37 -16.76
CA THR A 181 -10.81 -1.77 -16.82
C THR A 181 -9.92 -2.68 -15.99
N PHE A 182 -10.38 -3.90 -15.70
CA PHE A 182 -9.63 -4.92 -14.98
C PHE A 182 -9.27 -6.09 -15.89
N ALA A 183 -8.09 -6.66 -15.67
CA ALA A 183 -7.66 -7.93 -16.24
C ALA A 183 -7.12 -8.83 -15.12
N GLY A 184 -7.74 -9.99 -14.94
CA GLY A 184 -7.31 -10.99 -13.96
C GLY A 184 -6.16 -11.84 -14.51
N GLY A 185 -5.10 -12.04 -13.71
CA GLY A 185 -3.97 -12.88 -14.07
C GLY A 185 -2.84 -12.83 -13.05
N SER A 186 -1.89 -13.72 -13.17
CA SER A 186 -0.68 -13.75 -12.34
C SER A 186 0.51 -13.21 -13.11
N PHE A 187 1.18 -12.20 -12.58
CA PHE A 187 2.41 -11.68 -13.19
C PHE A 187 3.56 -12.70 -13.23
N PHE A 188 3.45 -13.83 -12.53
CA PHE A 188 4.41 -14.92 -12.61
C PHE A 188 4.22 -15.75 -13.87
N THR A 189 2.99 -16.16 -14.16
CA THR A 189 2.68 -17.13 -15.21
C THR A 189 2.16 -16.49 -16.49
N ASP A 190 1.42 -15.37 -16.37
CA ASP A 190 0.75 -14.76 -17.50
C ASP A 190 1.59 -13.62 -18.12
N ALA A 191 1.33 -13.27 -19.37
CA ALA A 191 1.90 -12.09 -19.98
C ALA A 191 1.37 -10.84 -19.27
N LEU A 192 2.23 -9.83 -19.11
CA LEU A 192 1.77 -8.53 -18.62
C LEU A 192 0.92 -7.81 -19.69
N PRO A 193 -0.06 -7.00 -19.28
CA PRO A 193 -0.86 -6.25 -20.22
C PRO A 193 -0.02 -5.27 -21.02
N GLN A 194 -0.41 -5.04 -22.27
CA GLN A 194 0.22 -4.05 -23.13
C GLN A 194 -0.35 -2.66 -22.83
N ALA A 195 0.51 -1.71 -22.53
CA ALA A 195 0.19 -0.31 -22.33
C ALA A 195 1.42 0.56 -22.62
N ASP A 196 1.22 1.87 -22.78
CA ASP A 196 2.34 2.79 -22.97
C ASP A 196 3.18 2.94 -21.70
N VAL A 197 2.55 2.83 -20.54
CA VAL A 197 3.20 2.90 -19.22
C VAL A 197 2.77 1.72 -18.38
N LEU A 198 3.73 0.97 -17.82
CA LEU A 198 3.51 -0.04 -16.82
C LEU A 198 3.93 0.48 -15.45
N LEU A 199 3.08 0.29 -14.44
CA LEU A 199 3.33 0.74 -13.07
C LEU A 199 3.44 -0.46 -12.14
N PHE A 200 4.38 -0.36 -11.19
CA PHE A 200 4.58 -1.32 -10.11
C PHE A 200 4.69 -0.54 -8.81
N GLY A 201 3.67 -0.61 -7.99
CA GLY A 201 3.61 0.09 -6.71
C GLY A 201 3.56 -0.88 -5.55
N HIS A 202 4.57 -0.89 -4.70
CA HIS A 202 4.71 -1.84 -3.59
C HIS A 202 4.63 -3.30 -4.06
N ILE A 203 5.29 -3.60 -5.18
CA ILE A 203 5.32 -4.94 -5.78
C ILE A 203 6.74 -5.50 -5.78
N LEU A 204 7.73 -4.73 -6.27
CA LEU A 204 9.06 -5.29 -6.41
C LEU A 204 9.66 -5.64 -5.05
N HIS A 205 9.39 -4.85 -4.03
CA HIS A 205 9.94 -5.08 -2.69
C HIS A 205 9.47 -6.38 -2.02
N ASP A 206 8.37 -6.97 -2.46
CA ASP A 206 7.88 -8.25 -1.93
C ASP A 206 8.73 -9.46 -2.32
N TRP A 207 9.60 -9.31 -3.31
CA TRP A 207 10.27 -10.42 -3.98
C TRP A 207 11.80 -10.35 -3.85
N ASP A 208 12.45 -11.48 -4.10
CA ASP A 208 13.90 -11.58 -4.24
C ASP A 208 14.41 -10.90 -5.53
N LEU A 209 15.72 -10.75 -5.64
CA LEU A 209 16.35 -10.05 -6.75
C LEU A 209 16.08 -10.70 -8.12
N ASP A 210 16.04 -12.04 -8.19
CA ASP A 210 15.80 -12.74 -9.45
C ASP A 210 14.37 -12.56 -9.92
N THR A 211 13.42 -12.58 -9.01
CA THR A 211 12.01 -12.26 -9.29
C THR A 211 11.83 -10.80 -9.71
N LYS A 212 12.45 -9.84 -9.00
CA LYS A 212 12.46 -8.42 -9.43
C LYS A 212 12.94 -8.27 -10.87
N ARG A 213 14.06 -8.89 -11.20
CA ARG A 213 14.63 -8.88 -12.56
C ARG A 213 13.71 -9.54 -13.59
N MET A 214 13.08 -10.64 -13.22
CA MET A 214 12.11 -11.33 -14.09
C MET A 214 10.92 -10.42 -14.39
N LEU A 215 10.34 -9.75 -13.39
CA LEU A 215 9.22 -8.83 -13.56
C LEU A 215 9.59 -7.64 -14.45
N LEU A 216 10.76 -7.04 -14.25
CA LEU A 216 11.25 -5.95 -15.09
C LEU A 216 11.50 -6.37 -16.55
N ARG A 217 12.01 -7.59 -16.80
CA ARG A 217 12.14 -8.13 -18.15
C ARG A 217 10.77 -8.35 -18.81
N LYS A 218 9.77 -8.86 -18.07
CA LYS A 218 8.40 -8.99 -18.58
C LYS A 218 7.80 -7.63 -18.90
N ALA A 219 8.02 -6.63 -18.04
CA ALA A 219 7.58 -5.27 -18.29
C ALA A 219 8.20 -4.69 -19.56
N HIS A 220 9.52 -4.82 -19.73
CA HIS A 220 10.21 -4.38 -20.93
C HIS A 220 9.67 -5.05 -22.20
N ALA A 221 9.36 -6.35 -22.16
CA ALA A 221 8.83 -7.09 -23.29
C ALA A 221 7.38 -6.70 -23.65
N ALA A 222 6.60 -6.20 -22.70
CA ALA A 222 5.21 -5.80 -22.89
C ALA A 222 5.06 -4.34 -23.37
N LEU A 223 6.09 -3.51 -23.18
CA LEU A 223 6.06 -2.10 -23.54
C LEU A 223 6.32 -1.89 -25.05
N PRO A 224 5.62 -0.93 -25.67
CA PRO A 224 5.95 -0.47 -27.01
C PRO A 224 7.26 0.34 -27.01
N PRO A 225 7.89 0.56 -28.18
CA PRO A 225 8.98 1.52 -28.30
C PRO A 225 8.58 2.90 -27.79
N GLY A 226 9.39 3.48 -26.89
CA GLY A 226 9.09 4.76 -26.23
C GLY A 226 8.16 4.65 -25.01
N GLY A 227 7.74 3.44 -24.63
CA GLY A 227 6.99 3.19 -23.40
C GLY A 227 7.85 3.36 -22.16
N ALA A 228 7.22 3.42 -20.99
CA ALA A 228 7.89 3.63 -19.70
C ALA A 228 7.48 2.61 -18.64
N VAL A 229 8.42 2.29 -17.74
CA VAL A 229 8.12 1.61 -16.47
C VAL A 229 8.21 2.63 -15.35
N VAL A 230 7.22 2.65 -14.48
CA VAL A 230 7.22 3.43 -13.23
C VAL A 230 7.19 2.45 -12.06
N VAL A 231 8.23 2.48 -11.24
CA VAL A 231 8.30 1.70 -10.00
C VAL A 231 8.29 2.68 -8.82
N TYR A 232 7.48 2.40 -7.82
CA TYR A 232 7.51 3.14 -6.57
C TYR A 232 7.34 2.20 -5.37
N ASP A 233 8.35 2.21 -4.52
CA ASP A 233 8.44 1.46 -3.27
C ASP A 233 8.97 2.41 -2.17
N ALA A 234 9.16 1.93 -0.96
CA ALA A 234 9.75 2.72 0.12
C ALA A 234 11.27 2.84 -0.06
N ILE A 235 11.70 3.64 -1.07
CA ILE A 235 13.13 3.79 -1.42
C ILE A 235 13.95 4.22 -0.20
N ILE A 236 15.00 3.46 0.09
CA ILE A 236 15.96 3.76 1.15
C ILE A 236 16.98 4.77 0.62
N ASP A 237 17.42 5.72 1.44
CA ASP A 237 18.53 6.62 1.10
C ASP A 237 19.81 5.81 0.85
N ASP A 238 20.65 6.25 -0.08
CA ASP A 238 21.84 5.48 -0.52
C ASP A 238 22.83 5.21 0.64
N ASP A 239 22.93 6.12 1.60
CA ASP A 239 23.73 5.93 2.82
C ASP A 239 23.09 4.99 3.86
N ARG A 240 21.81 4.61 3.66
CA ARG A 240 21.03 3.75 4.55
C ARG A 240 21.01 4.20 6.02
N SER A 241 20.93 5.50 6.25
CA SER A 241 21.14 6.12 7.57
C SER A 241 20.01 7.05 8.04
N GLN A 242 19.10 7.47 7.17
CA GLN A 242 18.15 8.54 7.48
C GLN A 242 16.69 8.15 7.24
N ASN A 243 16.35 7.46 6.16
CA ASN A 243 14.97 7.08 5.86
C ASN A 243 14.52 5.90 6.72
N ALA A 244 14.14 6.18 7.98
CA ALA A 244 13.67 5.16 8.90
C ALA A 244 12.43 4.42 8.36
N PHE A 245 11.54 5.09 7.63
CA PHE A 245 10.35 4.45 7.06
C PHE A 245 10.74 3.37 6.03
N GLY A 246 11.65 3.68 5.09
CA GLY A 246 12.12 2.71 4.11
C GLY A 246 12.84 1.52 4.75
N LEU A 247 13.70 1.79 5.76
CA LEU A 247 14.40 0.75 6.50
C LEU A 247 13.45 -0.16 7.29
N LEU A 248 12.44 0.41 7.96
CA LEU A 248 11.42 -0.36 8.67
C LEU A 248 10.52 -1.14 7.71
N MET A 249 10.22 -0.59 6.52
CA MET A 249 9.48 -1.32 5.50
C MET A 249 10.28 -2.52 5.00
N SER A 250 11.59 -2.38 4.80
CA SER A 250 12.44 -3.52 4.44
C SER A 250 12.46 -4.61 5.52
N LEU A 251 12.45 -4.24 6.80
CA LEU A 251 12.27 -5.20 7.90
C LEU A 251 10.87 -5.83 7.91
N ASN A 252 9.85 -5.08 7.49
CA ASN A 252 8.51 -5.64 7.32
C ASN A 252 8.49 -6.69 6.20
N MET A 253 9.19 -6.46 5.10
CA MET A 253 9.36 -7.45 4.03
C MET A 253 10.08 -8.72 4.53
N LEU A 254 11.10 -8.58 5.37
CA LEU A 254 11.75 -9.73 6.02
C LEU A 254 10.77 -10.56 6.88
N ILE A 255 9.82 -9.89 7.55
CA ILE A 255 8.80 -10.57 8.37
C ILE A 255 7.74 -11.23 7.51
N GLU A 256 7.35 -10.59 6.40
CA GLU A 256 6.16 -10.98 5.63
C GLU A 256 6.45 -11.87 4.43
N THR A 257 7.65 -11.81 3.85
CA THR A 257 7.95 -12.47 2.57
C THR A 257 9.18 -13.34 2.67
N PRO A 258 9.29 -14.43 1.87
CA PRO A 258 10.46 -15.32 1.91
C PRO A 258 11.76 -14.68 1.40
N GLY A 259 11.68 -13.60 0.62
CA GLY A 259 12.86 -13.03 -0.02
C GLY A 259 12.76 -11.54 -0.37
N GLY A 260 11.69 -10.87 0.07
CA GLY A 260 11.46 -9.46 -0.21
C GLY A 260 12.38 -8.54 0.59
N PHE A 261 12.68 -7.41 -0.01
CA PHE A 261 13.47 -6.33 0.61
C PHE A 261 13.27 -5.02 -0.16
N ASP A 262 13.33 -3.90 0.56
CA ASP A 262 13.44 -2.57 -0.05
C ASP A 262 14.91 -2.25 -0.37
N TYR A 263 15.12 -1.29 -1.25
CA TYR A 263 16.38 -1.00 -1.89
C TYR A 263 16.62 0.52 -1.98
N THR A 264 17.87 0.89 -2.28
CA THR A 264 18.25 2.30 -2.48
C THR A 264 18.02 2.73 -3.94
N GLY A 265 18.10 4.04 -4.20
CA GLY A 265 18.09 4.55 -5.57
C GLY A 265 19.26 4.02 -6.38
N ALA A 266 20.43 3.90 -5.77
CA ALA A 266 21.63 3.35 -6.40
C ALA A 266 21.50 1.85 -6.74
N ASP A 267 20.78 1.07 -5.92
CA ASP A 267 20.52 -0.35 -6.21
C ASP A 267 19.61 -0.58 -7.42
N CYS A 268 18.82 0.45 -7.80
CA CYS A 268 17.89 0.39 -8.94
C CYS A 268 18.54 0.60 -10.29
N ILE A 269 19.77 1.13 -10.35
CA ILE A 269 20.47 1.52 -11.58
C ILE A 269 21.42 0.41 -12.02
#